data_0dd7e6ea2143fd01b4257331765de731
#
_entry.id   0dd7e6ea2143fd01b4257331765de731
#
_cell.length_a   1.000
_cell.length_b   1.000
_cell.length_c   1.000
_cell.angle_alpha   90.00
_cell.angle_beta   90.00
_cell.angle_gamma   90.00
#
_symmetry.space_group_name_H-M   'P 1'
#
loop_
_entity.id
_entity.type
_entity.pdbx_description
1 polymer ?
#
loop_
_entity_poly.entity_id
_entity_poly.type
_entity_poly.pdbx_seq_one_letter_code
_entity_poly.pdbx_strand_id
1 'polypeptide(L)'
;MPIAQVRGVNMNYKILGDRGPWVALSPGGRRDISGIELLASCVAERGHRVVIFDRRNCGASDVVIDGADSEYEIWADDIHELLRQLGALPAVVGGSSSGCRTALLFALRHPDAVRALLLWRVTGGRFACERLAQEYYGQYIAAAKQGGMVAVCEMEHWKERIEARAENRDRLMKMEVGRFIAVMSHWRDYFLKGADLPVIGATEEELKSIKVPACIVPGNDNTHGRQTGETLGHLLQQSEVHVLFPKHYDEALSPREEWDEKAGEMAGLFADFIKGTAASQAR
;
A
#
# COMPACT_ATOMS: atom_id res chain seq x y z
N MET A 1 6.62 10.91 16.37
CA MET A 1 5.38 10.84 15.57
C MET A 1 4.30 10.21 16.41
N PRO A 2 3.02 10.54 16.24
CA PRO A 2 1.94 9.92 17.00
C PRO A 2 1.79 8.43 16.68
N ILE A 3 1.30 7.68 17.66
CA ILE A 3 1.04 6.24 17.58
C ILE A 3 -0.43 6.00 17.90
N ALA A 4 -1.10 5.18 17.09
CA ALA A 4 -2.44 4.69 17.34
C ALA A 4 -2.42 3.20 17.68
N GLN A 5 -3.26 2.79 18.63
CA GLN A 5 -3.52 1.37 18.91
C GLN A 5 -4.57 0.85 17.93
N VAL A 6 -4.15 0.10 16.93
CA VAL A 6 -5.01 -0.37 15.84
C VAL A 6 -5.01 -1.90 15.83
N ARG A 7 -6.16 -2.52 16.14
CA ARG A 7 -6.31 -3.99 16.10
C ARG A 7 -5.15 -4.75 16.78
N GLY A 8 -4.73 -4.25 17.96
CA GLY A 8 -3.67 -4.87 18.77
C GLY A 8 -2.24 -4.54 18.35
N VAL A 9 -2.03 -3.62 17.39
CA VAL A 9 -0.70 -3.14 17.01
C VAL A 9 -0.56 -1.65 17.24
N ASN A 10 0.62 -1.19 17.60
CA ASN A 10 0.98 0.21 17.65
C ASN A 10 1.37 0.64 16.22
N MET A 11 0.52 1.44 15.60
CA MET A 11 0.77 2.01 14.26
C MET A 11 1.30 3.43 14.37
N ASN A 12 2.44 3.67 13.75
CA ASN A 12 2.99 5.01 13.56
C ASN A 12 2.25 5.72 12.42
N TYR A 13 1.85 6.99 12.63
CA TYR A 13 1.20 7.77 11.59
C TYR A 13 1.57 9.24 11.67
N LYS A 14 1.22 9.99 10.62
CA LYS A 14 1.37 11.45 10.54
C LYS A 14 0.17 12.05 9.81
N ILE A 15 -0.31 13.19 10.29
CA ILE A 15 -1.33 13.99 9.63
C ILE A 15 -0.67 15.25 9.09
N LEU A 16 -0.96 15.56 7.83
CA LEU A 16 -0.51 16.75 7.10
C LEU A 16 -1.75 17.53 6.65
N GLY A 17 -1.71 18.86 6.79
CA GLY A 17 -2.87 19.72 6.55
C GLY A 17 -3.89 19.67 7.68
N ASP A 18 -4.72 20.71 7.77
CA ASP A 18 -5.66 20.94 8.87
C ASP A 18 -7.13 21.04 8.43
N ARG A 19 -7.39 21.03 7.12
CA ARG A 19 -8.71 21.27 6.53
C ARG A 19 -9.00 20.40 5.31
N GLY A 20 -10.24 20.43 4.85
CA GLY A 20 -10.68 19.72 3.66
C GLY A 20 -10.96 18.23 3.87
N PRO A 21 -11.25 17.52 2.78
CA PRO A 21 -11.49 16.08 2.80
C PRO A 21 -10.30 15.28 3.32
N TRP A 22 -10.59 14.15 3.99
CA TRP A 22 -9.56 13.21 4.40
C TRP A 22 -9.03 12.39 3.21
N VAL A 23 -7.71 12.28 3.14
CA VAL A 23 -6.99 11.48 2.16
C VAL A 23 -6.03 10.58 2.92
N ALA A 24 -6.15 9.27 2.76
CA ALA A 24 -5.26 8.28 3.35
C ALA A 24 -4.31 7.74 2.28
N LEU A 25 -3.02 7.94 2.43
CA LEU A 25 -2.02 7.50 1.45
C LEU A 25 -1.06 6.47 2.03
N SER A 26 -0.91 5.36 1.31
CA SER A 26 -0.06 4.24 1.68
C SER A 26 1.20 4.17 0.81
N PRO A 27 2.41 4.07 1.40
CA PRO A 27 3.65 3.92 0.64
C PRO A 27 3.71 2.60 -0.14
N GLY A 28 4.60 2.54 -1.13
CA GLY A 28 4.91 1.31 -1.86
C GLY A 28 5.80 0.35 -1.07
N GLY A 29 5.93 -0.88 -1.56
CA GLY A 29 6.77 -1.90 -0.95
C GLY A 29 6.43 -2.13 0.52
N ARG A 30 7.44 -2.38 1.31
CA ARG A 30 7.38 -2.42 2.78
C ARG A 30 8.08 -1.19 3.39
N ARG A 31 7.95 -0.05 2.72
CA ARG A 31 8.56 1.22 3.15
C ARG A 31 7.75 1.87 4.27
N ASP A 32 8.43 2.73 5.00
CA ASP A 32 7.85 3.65 5.97
C ASP A 32 7.22 4.88 5.29
N ILE A 33 6.69 5.77 6.11
CA ILE A 33 6.02 7.00 5.65
C ILE A 33 6.92 7.94 4.86
N SER A 34 8.25 7.91 5.03
CA SER A 34 9.17 8.76 4.26
C SER A 34 9.09 8.50 2.76
N GLY A 35 8.69 7.26 2.40
CA GLY A 35 8.50 6.86 1.00
C GLY A 35 7.35 7.58 0.28
N ILE A 36 6.50 8.32 0.99
CA ILE A 36 5.30 8.98 0.42
C ILE A 36 5.11 10.41 0.93
N GLU A 37 5.90 10.86 1.90
CA GLU A 37 5.71 12.12 2.60
C GLU A 37 5.76 13.33 1.67
N LEU A 38 6.63 13.32 0.65
CA LEU A 38 6.72 14.41 -0.33
C LEU A 38 5.39 14.61 -1.06
N LEU A 39 4.84 13.55 -1.66
CA LEU A 39 3.55 13.62 -2.35
C LEU A 39 2.41 13.98 -1.39
N ALA A 40 2.41 13.40 -0.19
CA ALA A 40 1.41 13.69 0.83
C ALA A 40 1.42 15.16 1.26
N SER A 41 2.60 15.77 1.41
CA SER A 41 2.76 17.20 1.69
C SER A 41 2.19 18.06 0.56
N CYS A 42 2.52 17.73 -0.69
CA CYS A 42 1.99 18.44 -1.86
C CYS A 42 0.45 18.33 -1.98
N VAL A 43 -0.16 17.20 -1.58
CA VAL A 43 -1.62 17.04 -1.54
C VAL A 43 -2.23 17.86 -0.40
N ALA A 44 -1.60 17.89 0.77
CA ALA A 44 -2.05 18.66 1.93
C ALA A 44 -2.04 20.18 1.65
N GLU A 45 -1.00 20.68 0.99
CA GLU A 45 -0.89 22.10 0.56
C GLU A 45 -2.03 22.52 -0.37
N ARG A 46 -2.67 21.57 -1.05
CA ARG A 46 -3.84 21.80 -1.93
C ARG A 46 -5.18 21.73 -1.20
N GLY A 47 -5.16 21.78 0.13
CA GLY A 47 -6.35 21.92 0.96
C GLY A 47 -6.99 20.60 1.37
N HIS A 48 -6.20 19.58 1.61
CA HIS A 48 -6.65 18.27 2.10
C HIS A 48 -6.02 17.93 3.46
N ARG A 49 -6.72 17.15 4.28
CA ARG A 49 -6.15 16.49 5.45
C ARG A 49 -5.61 15.14 5.04
N VAL A 50 -4.30 15.00 5.01
CA VAL A 50 -3.65 13.77 4.54
C VAL A 50 -3.11 13.00 5.71
N VAL A 51 -3.51 11.73 5.86
CA VAL A 51 -2.92 10.79 6.80
C VAL A 51 -2.03 9.81 6.05
N ILE A 52 -0.79 9.72 6.50
CA ILE A 52 0.20 8.72 6.08
C ILE A 52 0.60 7.88 7.30
N PHE A 53 0.92 6.63 7.11
CA PHE A 53 1.13 5.67 8.19
C PHE A 53 2.11 4.56 7.80
N ASP A 54 2.81 4.06 8.80
CA ASP A 54 3.53 2.81 8.69
C ASP A 54 2.54 1.65 8.92
N ARG A 55 2.33 0.81 7.91
CA ARG A 55 1.52 -0.40 8.07
C ARG A 55 2.20 -1.33 9.07
N ARG A 56 1.47 -2.25 9.71
CA ARG A 56 2.12 -3.30 10.52
C ARG A 56 3.25 -3.97 9.72
N ASN A 57 4.31 -4.38 10.35
CA ASN A 57 5.52 -4.93 9.74
C ASN A 57 6.33 -3.92 8.89
N CYS A 58 6.03 -2.62 8.97
CA CYS A 58 6.71 -1.55 8.22
C CYS A 58 7.09 -0.40 9.15
N GLY A 59 8.18 0.29 8.83
CA GLY A 59 8.66 1.48 9.54
C GLY A 59 8.73 1.32 11.05
N ALA A 60 8.18 2.26 11.80
CA ALA A 60 8.17 2.29 13.26
C ALA A 60 6.89 1.66 13.88
N SER A 61 6.07 0.97 13.09
CA SER A 61 4.93 0.20 13.60
C SER A 61 5.35 -1.16 14.16
N ASP A 62 4.47 -1.75 14.96
CA ASP A 62 4.71 -3.09 15.53
C ASP A 62 4.86 -4.16 14.44
N VAL A 63 5.78 -5.09 14.69
CA VAL A 63 5.90 -6.32 13.91
C VAL A 63 4.98 -7.39 14.50
N VAL A 64 4.04 -7.87 13.69
CA VAL A 64 3.11 -8.95 14.03
C VAL A 64 2.90 -9.82 12.80
N ILE A 65 3.50 -11.00 12.82
CA ILE A 65 3.43 -11.99 11.75
C ILE A 65 2.40 -13.04 12.16
N ASP A 66 1.14 -12.75 11.92
CA ASP A 66 0.01 -13.59 12.32
C ASP A 66 -1.22 -13.32 11.44
N GLY A 67 -2.14 -14.27 11.40
CA GLY A 67 -3.42 -14.14 10.70
C GLY A 67 -3.65 -15.20 9.65
N ALA A 68 -4.94 -15.47 9.39
CA ALA A 68 -5.42 -16.36 8.34
C ALA A 68 -5.63 -15.64 7.01
N ASP A 69 -5.84 -14.31 7.07
CA ASP A 69 -5.98 -13.44 5.89
C ASP A 69 -4.61 -13.15 5.28
N SER A 70 -4.59 -12.70 4.04
CA SER A 70 -3.36 -12.18 3.43
C SER A 70 -2.88 -10.91 4.16
N GLU A 71 -1.58 -10.65 4.10
CA GLU A 71 -1.01 -9.45 4.73
C GLU A 71 -1.68 -8.15 4.23
N TYR A 72 -2.11 -8.10 2.97
CA TYR A 72 -2.76 -6.93 2.38
C TYR A 72 -4.19 -6.71 2.86
N GLU A 73 -4.93 -7.79 3.09
CA GLU A 73 -6.26 -7.73 3.71
C GLU A 73 -6.15 -7.25 5.16
N ILE A 74 -5.17 -7.76 5.89
CA ILE A 74 -4.86 -7.31 7.25
C ILE A 74 -4.52 -5.81 7.26
N TRP A 75 -3.74 -5.32 6.31
CA TRP A 75 -3.42 -3.90 6.18
C TRP A 75 -4.63 -3.05 5.83
N ALA A 76 -5.52 -3.54 4.97
CA ALA A 76 -6.77 -2.84 4.63
C ALA A 76 -7.65 -2.64 5.88
N ASP A 77 -7.81 -3.68 6.69
CA ASP A 77 -8.57 -3.60 7.94
C ASP A 77 -7.91 -2.71 9.00
N ASP A 78 -6.58 -2.72 9.07
CA ASP A 78 -5.84 -1.82 9.98
C ASP A 78 -6.03 -0.35 9.59
N ILE A 79 -5.97 -0.05 8.30
CA ILE A 79 -6.19 1.31 7.80
C ILE A 79 -7.62 1.76 8.07
N HIS A 80 -8.60 0.88 7.87
CA HIS A 80 -9.99 1.17 8.22
C HIS A 80 -10.14 1.56 9.69
N GLU A 81 -9.58 0.76 10.59
CA GLU A 81 -9.65 1.04 12.02
C GLU A 81 -8.90 2.32 12.41
N LEU A 82 -7.72 2.58 11.82
CA LEU A 82 -6.99 3.84 12.03
C LEU A 82 -7.86 5.04 11.62
N LEU A 83 -8.44 5.01 10.42
CA LEU A 83 -9.28 6.10 9.92
C LEU A 83 -10.54 6.29 10.76
N ARG A 84 -11.14 5.20 11.24
CA ARG A 84 -12.29 5.24 12.16
C ARG A 84 -11.94 5.95 13.47
N GLN A 85 -10.78 5.64 14.08
CA GLN A 85 -10.32 6.29 15.30
C GLN A 85 -10.04 7.79 15.11
N LEU A 86 -9.57 8.18 13.93
CA LEU A 86 -9.29 9.57 13.58
C LEU A 86 -10.55 10.36 13.19
N GLY A 87 -11.73 9.72 13.11
CA GLY A 87 -12.94 10.35 12.58
C GLY A 87 -12.80 10.77 11.12
N ALA A 88 -12.01 10.00 10.35
CA ALA A 88 -11.61 10.31 8.98
C ALA A 88 -12.43 9.57 7.91
N LEU A 89 -13.45 8.81 8.29
CA LEU A 89 -14.30 8.07 7.36
C LEU A 89 -15.56 8.83 6.98
N PRO A 90 -16.07 8.66 5.74
CA PRO A 90 -15.39 8.03 4.61
C PRO A 90 -14.27 8.90 4.05
N ALA A 91 -13.20 8.28 3.53
CA ALA A 91 -11.99 8.95 3.05
C ALA A 91 -11.71 8.69 1.56
N VAL A 92 -10.90 9.54 0.95
CA VAL A 92 -10.19 9.19 -0.27
C VAL A 92 -9.01 8.30 0.14
N VAL A 93 -8.88 7.13 -0.48
CA VAL A 93 -7.84 6.14 -0.12
C VAL A 93 -6.95 5.89 -1.32
N GLY A 94 -5.65 5.87 -1.12
CA GLY A 94 -4.74 5.67 -2.23
C GLY A 94 -3.37 5.14 -1.81
N GLY A 95 -2.56 4.85 -2.81
CA GLY A 95 -1.20 4.41 -2.56
C GLY A 95 -0.43 3.99 -3.80
N SER A 96 0.86 3.81 -3.60
CA SER A 96 1.82 3.35 -4.60
C SER A 96 2.02 1.84 -4.51
N SER A 97 2.03 1.12 -5.62
CA SER A 97 2.47 -0.28 -5.68
C SER A 97 1.73 -1.17 -4.66
N SER A 98 2.39 -1.63 -3.60
CA SER A 98 1.72 -2.37 -2.51
C SER A 98 0.63 -1.53 -1.82
N GLY A 99 0.80 -0.22 -1.72
CA GLY A 99 -0.23 0.70 -1.23
C GLY A 99 -1.44 0.77 -2.16
N CYS A 100 -1.23 0.68 -3.48
CA CYS A 100 -2.32 0.58 -4.46
C CYS A 100 -3.17 -0.69 -4.22
N ARG A 101 -2.52 -1.86 -4.07
CA ARG A 101 -3.24 -3.10 -3.74
C ARG A 101 -4.01 -2.99 -2.43
N THR A 102 -3.38 -2.43 -1.41
CA THR A 102 -4.03 -2.22 -0.12
C THR A 102 -5.26 -1.32 -0.25
N ALA A 103 -5.20 -0.26 -1.07
CA ALA A 103 -6.34 0.63 -1.33
C ALA A 103 -7.48 -0.07 -2.07
N LEU A 104 -7.17 -0.94 -3.04
CA LEU A 104 -8.17 -1.75 -3.74
C LEU A 104 -8.86 -2.73 -2.77
N LEU A 105 -8.09 -3.46 -1.96
CA LEU A 105 -8.65 -4.37 -0.95
C LEU A 105 -9.44 -3.62 0.13
N PHE A 106 -9.01 -2.42 0.50
CA PHE A 106 -9.78 -1.55 1.38
C PHE A 106 -11.16 -1.23 0.78
N ALA A 107 -11.23 -0.87 -0.50
CA ALA A 107 -12.48 -0.56 -1.17
C ALA A 107 -13.41 -1.80 -1.28
N LEU A 108 -12.84 -2.98 -1.51
CA LEU A 108 -13.60 -4.23 -1.57
C LEU A 108 -14.15 -4.65 -0.19
N ARG A 109 -13.35 -4.50 0.87
CA ARG A 109 -13.71 -4.93 2.23
C ARG A 109 -14.57 -3.91 2.98
N HIS A 110 -14.37 -2.62 2.69
CA HIS A 110 -15.00 -1.49 3.39
C HIS A 110 -15.59 -0.47 2.40
N PRO A 111 -16.52 -0.87 1.50
CA PRO A 111 -17.00 -0.03 0.41
C PRO A 111 -17.63 1.30 0.88
N ASP A 112 -18.30 1.30 2.03
CA ASP A 112 -18.93 2.50 2.60
C ASP A 112 -17.93 3.48 3.24
N ALA A 113 -16.68 3.04 3.42
CA ALA A 113 -15.62 3.84 4.02
C ALA A 113 -14.78 4.61 2.99
N VAL A 114 -15.03 4.41 1.68
CA VAL A 114 -14.27 5.01 0.57
C VAL A 114 -15.11 6.02 -0.18
N ARG A 115 -14.53 7.20 -0.43
CA ARG A 115 -15.11 8.22 -1.32
C ARG A 115 -14.58 8.11 -2.75
N ALA A 116 -13.30 7.85 -2.89
CA ALA A 116 -12.59 7.73 -4.16
C ALA A 116 -11.25 7.03 -3.96
N LEU A 117 -10.65 6.55 -5.04
CA LEU A 117 -9.36 5.88 -5.04
C LEU A 117 -8.31 6.72 -5.80
N LEU A 118 -7.08 6.78 -5.25
CA LEU A 118 -5.90 7.34 -5.90
C LEU A 118 -4.86 6.22 -6.06
N LEU A 119 -4.66 5.73 -7.27
CA LEU A 119 -3.92 4.50 -7.54
C LEU A 119 -2.75 4.77 -8.48
N TRP A 120 -1.53 4.50 -8.04
CA TRP A 120 -0.38 4.65 -8.94
C TRP A 120 0.64 3.53 -8.78
N ARG A 121 1.42 3.30 -9.84
CA ARG A 121 2.34 2.16 -9.93
C ARG A 121 1.62 0.85 -9.64
N VAL A 122 0.53 0.60 -10.36
CA VAL A 122 -0.26 -0.63 -10.21
C VAL A 122 0.59 -1.85 -10.52
N THR A 123 0.53 -2.86 -9.66
CA THR A 123 1.34 -4.07 -9.76
C THR A 123 0.52 -5.23 -10.33
N GLY A 124 1.03 -5.89 -11.35
CA GLY A 124 0.40 -7.08 -11.96
C GLY A 124 1.38 -7.84 -12.84
N GLY A 125 0.95 -9.03 -13.27
CA GLY A 125 1.72 -9.90 -14.14
C GLY A 125 2.73 -10.78 -13.40
N ARG A 126 3.14 -11.84 -14.08
CA ARG A 126 3.96 -12.92 -13.51
C ARG A 126 5.31 -12.44 -12.99
N PHE A 127 6.02 -11.61 -13.77
CA PHE A 127 7.33 -11.09 -13.37
C PHE A 127 7.27 -10.35 -12.02
N ALA A 128 6.33 -9.41 -11.89
CA ALA A 128 6.16 -8.65 -10.66
C ALA A 128 5.77 -9.57 -9.48
N CYS A 129 4.88 -10.51 -9.74
CA CYS A 129 4.38 -11.44 -8.74
C CYS A 129 5.48 -12.33 -8.17
N GLU A 130 6.26 -13.00 -9.02
CA GLU A 130 7.35 -13.90 -8.62
C GLU A 130 8.49 -13.13 -7.92
N ARG A 131 8.91 -12.00 -8.49
CA ARG A 131 9.93 -11.14 -7.90
C ARG A 131 9.55 -10.67 -6.50
N LEU A 132 8.35 -10.12 -6.35
CA LEU A 132 7.91 -9.55 -5.08
C LEU A 132 7.57 -10.63 -4.04
N ALA A 133 7.07 -11.80 -4.46
CA ALA A 133 6.87 -12.94 -3.56
C ALA A 133 8.20 -13.41 -2.94
N GLN A 134 9.28 -13.42 -3.73
CA GLN A 134 10.62 -13.72 -3.21
C GLN A 134 11.13 -12.60 -2.29
N GLU A 135 10.96 -11.34 -2.69
CA GLU A 135 11.45 -10.17 -1.93
C GLU A 135 10.70 -9.98 -0.60
N TYR A 136 9.38 -10.20 -0.58
CA TYR A 136 8.59 -9.94 0.62
C TYR A 136 8.47 -11.13 1.57
N TYR A 137 8.67 -12.34 1.08
CA TYR A 137 8.44 -13.55 1.87
C TYR A 137 9.54 -14.59 1.72
N GLY A 138 9.92 -14.96 0.50
CA GLY A 138 10.80 -16.10 0.24
C GLY A 138 12.16 -15.99 0.92
N GLN A 139 12.78 -14.82 0.87
CA GLN A 139 14.06 -14.58 1.52
C GLN A 139 14.00 -14.74 3.04
N TYR A 140 12.91 -14.33 3.69
CA TYR A 140 12.75 -14.45 5.15
C TYR A 140 12.46 -15.88 5.59
N ILE A 141 11.68 -16.62 4.76
CA ILE A 141 11.48 -18.06 4.95
C ILE A 141 12.82 -18.80 4.89
N ALA A 142 13.68 -18.46 3.93
CA ALA A 142 15.00 -19.06 3.79
C ALA A 142 15.89 -18.75 5.00
N ALA A 143 15.93 -17.49 5.46
CA ALA A 143 16.68 -17.09 6.64
C ALA A 143 16.19 -17.82 7.91
N ALA A 144 14.88 -17.93 8.12
CA ALA A 144 14.30 -18.64 9.24
C ALA A 144 14.66 -20.15 9.25
N LYS A 145 14.70 -20.78 8.06
CA LYS A 145 15.10 -22.20 7.93
C LYS A 145 16.59 -22.42 8.24
N GLN A 146 17.44 -21.45 7.89
CA GLN A 146 18.90 -21.58 8.07
C GLN A 146 19.36 -21.25 9.48
N GLY A 147 18.84 -20.20 10.11
CA GLY A 147 19.34 -19.69 11.38
C GLY A 147 18.26 -19.22 12.36
N GLY A 148 17.01 -19.65 12.15
CA GLY A 148 15.89 -19.31 13.02
C GLY A 148 15.56 -17.82 13.05
N MET A 149 14.89 -17.40 14.13
CA MET A 149 14.49 -15.99 14.27
C MET A 149 15.66 -15.03 14.46
N VAL A 150 16.81 -15.52 14.92
CA VAL A 150 18.04 -14.71 14.99
C VAL A 150 18.45 -14.25 13.58
N ALA A 151 18.54 -15.19 12.62
CA ALA A 151 18.88 -14.85 11.25
C ALA A 151 17.84 -13.92 10.59
N VAL A 152 16.56 -14.07 10.91
CA VAL A 152 15.51 -13.15 10.45
C VAL A 152 15.76 -11.73 10.99
N CYS A 153 16.05 -11.58 12.28
CA CYS A 153 16.30 -10.27 12.88
C CYS A 153 17.51 -9.53 12.28
N GLU A 154 18.50 -10.26 11.76
CA GLU A 154 19.70 -9.68 11.14
C GLU A 154 19.49 -9.26 9.67
N MET A 155 18.37 -9.61 9.05
CA MET A 155 18.05 -9.16 7.70
C MET A 155 17.69 -7.67 7.71
N GLU A 156 18.18 -6.92 6.71
CA GLU A 156 18.08 -5.46 6.62
C GLU A 156 16.67 -4.96 6.93
N HIS A 157 15.66 -5.52 6.27
CA HIS A 157 14.26 -5.13 6.49
C HIS A 157 13.83 -5.20 7.96
N TRP A 158 14.13 -6.31 8.67
CA TRP A 158 13.74 -6.46 10.07
C TRP A 158 14.63 -5.66 11.01
N LYS A 159 15.91 -5.53 10.67
CA LYS A 159 16.86 -4.71 11.42
C LYS A 159 16.43 -3.25 11.49
N GLU A 160 16.03 -2.65 10.36
CA GLU A 160 15.50 -1.28 10.34
C GLU A 160 14.25 -1.13 11.23
N ARG A 161 13.33 -2.12 11.27
CA ARG A 161 12.12 -2.08 12.13
C ARG A 161 12.47 -2.25 13.60
N ILE A 162 13.52 -3.01 13.91
CA ILE A 162 14.06 -3.14 15.26
C ILE A 162 14.73 -1.83 15.68
N GLU A 163 15.50 -1.20 14.82
CA GLU A 163 16.12 0.10 15.09
C GLU A 163 15.08 1.20 15.30
N ALA A 164 14.02 1.21 14.49
CA ALA A 164 12.91 2.16 14.63
C ALA A 164 12.05 1.92 15.89
N ARG A 165 11.95 0.66 16.35
CA ARG A 165 11.23 0.24 17.55
C ARG A 165 11.86 -1.02 18.14
N ALA A 166 12.59 -0.88 19.23
CA ALA A 166 13.39 -1.96 19.84
C ALA A 166 12.55 -3.17 20.26
N GLU A 167 11.29 -2.96 20.68
CA GLU A 167 10.36 -4.03 21.08
C GLU A 167 10.05 -5.02 19.94
N ASN A 168 10.26 -4.62 18.67
CA ASN A 168 10.07 -5.50 17.53
C ASN A 168 11.05 -6.69 17.54
N ARG A 169 12.23 -6.52 18.13
CA ARG A 169 13.17 -7.64 18.30
C ARG A 169 12.58 -8.73 19.20
N ASP A 170 12.02 -8.33 20.34
CA ASP A 170 11.42 -9.29 21.28
C ASP A 170 10.19 -9.96 20.66
N ARG A 171 9.39 -9.23 19.88
CA ARG A 171 8.25 -9.79 19.15
C ARG A 171 8.67 -10.88 18.17
N LEU A 172 9.69 -10.60 17.35
CA LEU A 172 10.24 -11.58 16.40
C LEU A 172 10.88 -12.77 17.13
N MET A 173 11.70 -12.53 18.14
CA MET A 173 12.41 -13.60 18.88
C MET A 173 11.48 -14.52 19.68
N LYS A 174 10.29 -14.06 20.08
CA LYS A 174 9.28 -14.89 20.76
C LYS A 174 8.47 -15.76 19.80
N MET A 175 8.60 -15.55 18.48
CA MET A 175 7.88 -16.37 17.52
C MET A 175 8.52 -17.75 17.40
N GLU A 176 7.67 -18.76 17.34
CA GLU A 176 8.09 -20.11 16.98
C GLU A 176 8.44 -20.14 15.49
N VAL A 177 9.61 -20.68 15.13
CA VAL A 177 10.17 -20.64 13.77
C VAL A 177 9.24 -21.29 12.75
N GLY A 178 8.64 -22.44 13.08
CA GLY A 178 7.70 -23.11 12.18
C GLY A 178 6.44 -22.28 11.93
N ARG A 179 5.93 -21.60 12.96
CA ARG A 179 4.79 -20.67 12.81
C ARG A 179 5.14 -19.48 11.91
N PHE A 180 6.32 -18.87 12.10
CA PHE A 180 6.79 -17.79 11.21
C PHE A 180 6.84 -18.27 9.76
N ILE A 181 7.48 -19.43 9.50
CA ILE A 181 7.57 -20.01 8.17
C ILE A 181 6.18 -20.30 7.58
N ALA A 182 5.26 -20.84 8.38
CA ALA A 182 3.90 -21.17 7.93
C ALA A 182 3.14 -19.91 7.50
N VAL A 183 3.12 -18.86 8.32
CA VAL A 183 2.43 -17.59 8.00
C VAL A 183 3.06 -16.92 6.77
N MET A 184 4.38 -16.79 6.74
CA MET A 184 5.07 -16.20 5.59
C MET A 184 4.88 -17.01 4.30
N SER A 185 4.82 -18.34 4.38
CA SER A 185 4.52 -19.20 3.23
C SER A 185 3.08 -19.02 2.76
N HIS A 186 2.12 -18.93 3.68
CA HIS A 186 0.73 -18.65 3.36
C HIS A 186 0.58 -17.30 2.63
N TRP A 187 1.19 -16.23 3.12
CA TRP A 187 1.17 -14.91 2.47
C TRP A 187 1.86 -14.92 1.09
N ARG A 188 2.98 -15.63 0.97
CA ARG A 188 3.68 -15.82 -0.31
C ARG A 188 2.80 -16.55 -1.32
N ASP A 189 2.17 -17.64 -0.92
CA ASP A 189 1.37 -18.48 -1.80
C ASP A 189 0.08 -17.75 -2.24
N TYR A 190 -0.53 -16.97 -1.33
CA TYR A 190 -1.61 -16.05 -1.68
C TYR A 190 -1.16 -15.04 -2.74
N PHE A 191 0.02 -14.44 -2.55
CA PHE A 191 0.58 -13.47 -3.48
C PHE A 191 0.85 -14.08 -4.85
N LEU A 192 1.43 -15.28 -4.90
CA LEU A 192 1.74 -16.00 -6.15
C LEU A 192 0.48 -16.37 -6.96
N LYS A 193 -0.65 -16.63 -6.31
CA LYS A 193 -1.94 -16.82 -7.00
C LYS A 193 -2.37 -15.59 -7.81
N GLY A 194 -1.83 -14.43 -7.51
CA GLY A 194 -2.08 -13.19 -8.24
C GLY A 194 -1.37 -13.05 -9.59
N ALA A 195 -0.53 -14.03 -9.99
CA ALA A 195 0.28 -13.92 -11.21
C ALA A 195 -0.53 -13.81 -12.51
N ASP A 196 -1.70 -14.42 -12.55
CA ASP A 196 -2.60 -14.44 -13.70
C ASP A 196 -3.82 -13.53 -13.50
N LEU A 197 -3.87 -12.75 -12.41
CA LEU A 197 -4.92 -11.77 -12.16
C LEU A 197 -4.60 -10.42 -12.84
N PRO A 198 -5.63 -9.62 -13.18
CA PRO A 198 -5.45 -8.27 -13.74
C PRO A 198 -4.56 -7.39 -12.86
N VAL A 199 -4.73 -7.50 -11.55
CA VAL A 199 -3.93 -6.86 -10.51
C VAL A 199 -3.66 -7.90 -9.43
N ILE A 200 -2.45 -7.94 -8.88
CA ILE A 200 -2.14 -8.88 -7.81
C ILE A 200 -3.09 -8.64 -6.61
N GLY A 201 -3.85 -9.68 -6.24
CA GLY A 201 -4.74 -9.67 -5.09
C GLY A 201 -6.20 -9.30 -5.38
N ALA A 202 -6.59 -9.07 -6.65
CA ALA A 202 -7.98 -8.82 -7.00
C ALA A 202 -8.33 -9.44 -8.36
N THR A 203 -9.45 -10.14 -8.42
CA THR A 203 -10.03 -10.71 -9.63
C THR A 203 -10.70 -9.63 -10.49
N GLU A 204 -10.96 -9.93 -11.74
CA GLU A 204 -11.69 -9.05 -12.65
C GLU A 204 -13.11 -8.73 -12.13
N GLU A 205 -13.80 -9.73 -11.56
CA GLU A 205 -15.14 -9.58 -11.00
C GLU A 205 -15.13 -8.63 -9.77
N GLU A 206 -14.18 -8.81 -8.87
CA GLU A 206 -13.99 -7.94 -7.71
C GLU A 206 -13.70 -6.50 -8.15
N LEU A 207 -12.78 -6.29 -9.11
CA LEU A 207 -12.48 -4.96 -9.61
C LEU A 207 -13.71 -4.29 -10.23
N LYS A 208 -14.52 -5.01 -11.02
CA LYS A 208 -15.77 -4.51 -11.59
C LYS A 208 -16.84 -4.20 -10.53
N SER A 209 -16.74 -4.77 -9.34
CA SER A 209 -17.66 -4.50 -8.23
C SER A 209 -17.40 -3.15 -7.53
N ILE A 210 -16.21 -2.57 -7.70
CA ILE A 210 -15.83 -1.28 -7.11
C ILE A 210 -16.59 -0.16 -7.84
N LYS A 211 -17.42 0.58 -7.09
CA LYS A 211 -18.31 1.62 -7.63
C LYS A 211 -17.80 3.05 -7.42
N VAL A 212 -16.81 3.22 -6.55
CA VAL A 212 -16.27 4.55 -6.26
C VAL A 212 -15.34 5.03 -7.38
N PRO A 213 -15.28 6.35 -7.64
CA PRO A 213 -14.39 6.91 -8.66
C PRO A 213 -12.92 6.62 -8.35
N ALA A 214 -12.12 6.40 -9.38
CA ALA A 214 -10.69 6.14 -9.27
C ALA A 214 -9.85 7.00 -10.22
N CYS A 215 -8.79 7.62 -9.71
CA CYS A 215 -7.74 8.26 -10.49
C CYS A 215 -6.52 7.34 -10.52
N ILE A 216 -6.06 6.99 -11.72
CA ILE A 216 -4.98 6.02 -11.94
C ILE A 216 -3.82 6.67 -12.67
N VAL A 217 -2.63 6.57 -12.10
CA VAL A 217 -1.36 6.90 -12.76
C VAL A 217 -0.58 5.61 -12.98
N PRO A 218 -0.55 5.06 -14.20
CA PRO A 218 0.17 3.84 -14.51
C PRO A 218 1.66 3.95 -14.19
N GLY A 219 2.29 2.82 -13.89
CA GLY A 219 3.74 2.74 -13.74
C GLY A 219 4.45 2.69 -15.09
N ASN A 220 5.77 2.65 -15.04
CA ASN A 220 6.63 2.74 -16.21
C ASN A 220 7.87 1.83 -16.13
N ASP A 221 7.78 0.73 -15.38
CA ASP A 221 8.83 -0.27 -15.20
C ASP A 221 8.25 -1.71 -15.27
N ASN A 222 9.11 -2.72 -15.23
CA ASN A 222 8.70 -4.12 -15.39
C ASN A 222 7.87 -4.66 -14.21
N THR A 223 7.96 -4.05 -13.02
CA THR A 223 7.11 -4.39 -11.86
C THR A 223 5.76 -3.68 -11.91
N HIS A 224 5.73 -2.47 -12.49
CA HIS A 224 4.56 -1.60 -12.57
C HIS A 224 4.30 -1.23 -14.04
N GLY A 225 4.01 -2.24 -14.85
CA GLY A 225 3.77 -2.04 -16.28
C GLY A 225 2.61 -1.10 -16.55
N ARG A 226 2.76 -0.22 -17.55
CA ARG A 226 1.69 0.69 -17.99
C ARG A 226 0.40 -0.07 -18.28
N GLN A 227 0.51 -1.20 -18.99
CA GLN A 227 -0.62 -2.03 -19.36
C GLN A 227 -1.46 -2.49 -18.15
N THR A 228 -0.81 -2.75 -17.00
CA THR A 228 -1.52 -3.14 -15.78
C THR A 228 -2.41 -2.01 -15.25
N GLY A 229 -1.91 -0.77 -15.27
CA GLY A 229 -2.69 0.40 -14.87
C GLY A 229 -3.83 0.72 -15.85
N GLU A 230 -3.59 0.60 -17.15
CA GLU A 230 -4.61 0.78 -18.19
C GLU A 230 -5.69 -0.31 -18.10
N THR A 231 -5.31 -1.57 -17.90
CA THR A 231 -6.27 -2.68 -17.68
C THR A 231 -7.13 -2.42 -16.45
N LEU A 232 -6.53 -1.99 -15.33
CA LEU A 232 -7.30 -1.61 -14.15
C LEU A 232 -8.30 -0.50 -14.46
N GLY A 233 -7.90 0.51 -15.24
CA GLY A 233 -8.77 1.60 -15.67
C GLY A 233 -9.98 1.11 -16.46
N HIS A 234 -9.82 0.12 -17.33
CA HIS A 234 -10.93 -0.48 -18.06
C HIS A 234 -11.88 -1.33 -17.21
N LEU A 235 -11.38 -1.90 -16.12
CA LEU A 235 -12.18 -2.76 -15.25
C LEU A 235 -12.99 -1.99 -14.22
N LEU A 236 -12.46 -0.86 -13.72
CA LEU A 236 -13.19 0.00 -12.78
C LEU A 236 -14.29 0.77 -13.49
N GLN A 237 -15.49 0.80 -12.88
CA GLN A 237 -16.68 1.41 -13.51
C GLN A 237 -16.56 2.92 -13.73
N GLN A 238 -15.82 3.61 -12.88
CA GLN A 238 -15.61 5.06 -12.91
C GLN A 238 -14.13 5.33 -12.70
N SER A 239 -13.37 5.50 -13.77
CA SER A 239 -11.93 5.73 -13.68
C SER A 239 -11.44 6.78 -14.66
N GLU A 240 -10.40 7.50 -14.24
CA GLU A 240 -9.58 8.36 -15.09
C GLU A 240 -8.15 7.82 -15.07
N VAL A 241 -7.56 7.62 -16.26
CA VAL A 241 -6.19 7.13 -16.41
C VAL A 241 -5.31 8.24 -16.98
N HIS A 242 -4.26 8.61 -16.24
CA HIS A 242 -3.36 9.71 -16.60
C HIS A 242 -1.91 9.21 -16.75
N VAL A 243 -1.41 9.21 -17.97
CA VAL A 243 -0.05 8.77 -18.28
C VAL A 243 0.93 9.94 -18.08
N LEU A 244 1.51 10.05 -16.90
CA LEU A 244 2.49 11.09 -16.57
C LEU A 244 3.93 10.70 -16.94
N PHE A 245 4.19 9.43 -17.15
CA PHE A 245 5.50 8.86 -17.40
C PHE A 245 5.51 8.15 -18.76
N PRO A 246 5.80 8.85 -19.87
CA PRO A 246 5.76 8.26 -21.21
C PRO A 246 6.91 7.28 -21.48
N LYS A 247 8.08 7.50 -20.83
CA LYS A 247 9.22 6.61 -20.94
C LYS A 247 8.98 5.33 -20.15
N HIS A 248 9.22 4.18 -20.77
CA HIS A 248 9.28 2.89 -20.08
C HIS A 248 10.72 2.54 -19.75
N TYR A 249 10.95 2.00 -18.57
CA TYR A 249 12.23 1.44 -18.14
C TYR A 249 12.18 -0.08 -18.24
N ASP A 250 13.08 -0.65 -19.02
CA ASP A 250 13.26 -2.12 -19.11
C ASP A 250 14.08 -2.64 -17.94
N GLU A 251 13.64 -2.25 -16.74
CA GLU A 251 14.24 -2.60 -15.46
C GLU A 251 13.15 -3.00 -14.48
N ALA A 252 13.55 -3.65 -13.38
CA ALA A 252 12.59 -4.07 -12.35
C ALA A 252 11.86 -2.88 -11.74
N LEU A 253 12.56 -1.75 -11.52
CA LEU A 253 12.02 -0.52 -10.97
C LEU A 253 12.59 0.70 -11.71
N SER A 254 11.73 1.66 -12.05
CA SER A 254 12.13 2.98 -12.50
C SER A 254 12.78 3.79 -11.37
N PRO A 255 13.66 4.77 -11.68
CA PRO A 255 14.27 5.64 -10.69
C PRO A 255 13.22 6.34 -9.81
N ARG A 256 13.48 6.39 -8.51
CA ARG A 256 12.57 7.05 -7.55
C ARG A 256 12.50 8.55 -7.80
N GLU A 257 13.61 9.14 -8.15
CA GLU A 257 13.78 10.58 -8.39
C GLU A 257 12.81 11.08 -9.45
N GLU A 258 12.54 10.29 -10.49
CA GLU A 258 11.56 10.64 -11.54
C GLU A 258 10.14 10.82 -10.97
N TRP A 259 9.76 9.98 -10.01
CA TRP A 259 8.47 10.05 -9.32
C TRP A 259 8.42 11.21 -8.31
N ASP A 260 9.53 11.46 -7.62
CA ASP A 260 9.64 12.56 -6.66
C ASP A 260 9.59 13.92 -7.40
N GLU A 261 10.22 14.06 -8.56
CA GLU A 261 10.13 15.27 -9.41
C GLU A 261 8.70 15.55 -9.88
N LYS A 262 7.89 14.52 -10.08
CA LYS A 262 6.49 14.64 -10.49
C LYS A 262 5.49 14.76 -9.32
N ALA A 263 5.95 14.77 -8.07
CA ALA A 263 5.07 14.80 -6.90
C ALA A 263 4.09 15.99 -6.91
N GLY A 264 4.56 17.18 -7.30
CA GLY A 264 3.73 18.38 -7.40
C GLY A 264 2.66 18.28 -8.49
N GLU A 265 3.00 17.71 -9.67
CA GLU A 265 2.08 17.48 -10.78
C GLU A 265 1.02 16.43 -10.41
N MET A 266 1.45 15.31 -9.83
CA MET A 266 0.55 14.26 -9.32
C MET A 266 -0.41 14.79 -8.26
N ALA A 267 0.09 15.60 -7.32
CA ALA A 267 -0.74 16.20 -6.28
C ALA A 267 -1.80 17.16 -6.87
N GLY A 268 -1.44 17.91 -7.92
CA GLY A 268 -2.40 18.73 -8.67
C GLY A 268 -3.52 17.89 -9.28
N LEU A 269 -3.14 16.85 -10.02
CA LEU A 269 -4.05 15.90 -10.62
C LEU A 269 -5.01 15.28 -9.58
N PHE A 270 -4.46 14.81 -8.46
CA PHE A 270 -5.26 14.19 -7.39
C PHE A 270 -6.22 15.18 -6.74
N ALA A 271 -5.78 16.44 -6.50
CA ALA A 271 -6.64 17.45 -5.91
C ALA A 271 -7.80 17.85 -6.85
N ASP A 272 -7.55 17.99 -8.14
CA ASP A 272 -8.58 18.29 -9.14
C ASP A 272 -9.58 17.15 -9.26
N PHE A 273 -9.11 15.91 -9.28
CA PHE A 273 -9.97 14.71 -9.27
C PHE A 273 -10.86 14.66 -8.01
N ILE A 274 -10.31 14.85 -6.82
CA ILE A 274 -11.07 14.84 -5.56
C ILE A 274 -12.15 15.93 -5.57
N LYS A 275 -11.84 17.11 -6.09
CA LYS A 275 -12.78 18.21 -6.20
C LYS A 275 -13.91 17.89 -7.18
N GLY A 276 -13.59 17.24 -8.31
CA GLY A 276 -14.58 16.80 -9.31
C GLY A 276 -15.55 15.77 -8.74
N THR A 277 -15.05 14.79 -7.98
CA THR A 277 -15.90 13.75 -7.37
C THR A 277 -16.85 14.32 -6.31
N ALA A 278 -16.41 15.28 -5.51
CA ALA A 278 -17.25 15.94 -4.53
C ALA A 278 -18.42 16.72 -5.16
N ALA A 279 -18.17 17.37 -6.29
CA ALA A 279 -19.22 18.10 -7.04
C ALA A 279 -20.25 17.15 -7.67
N SER A 280 -19.86 15.95 -8.08
CA SER A 280 -20.75 14.94 -8.66
C SER A 280 -21.64 14.26 -7.61
N GLN A 281 -21.17 14.09 -6.38
CA GLN A 281 -21.93 13.50 -5.27
C GLN A 281 -22.94 14.48 -4.63
N ALA A 282 -22.80 15.78 -4.88
CA ALA A 282 -23.71 16.82 -4.36
C ALA A 282 -24.90 17.11 -5.29
N ARG A 283 -24.98 16.50 -6.45
CA ARG A 283 -26.10 16.58 -7.43
C ARG A 283 -27.01 15.38 -7.34
#